data_f12e9664b003b177ead0439adba950da
#
_entry.id   f12e9664b003b177ead0439adba950da
#
_cell.length_a   1.000
_cell.length_b   1.000
_cell.length_c   1.000
_cell.angle_alpha   90.00
_cell.angle_beta   90.00
_cell.angle_gamma   90.00
#
_symmetry.space_group_name_H-M   'P 1'
#
loop_
_entity.id
_entity.type
_entity.pdbx_description
1 polymer ?
#
loop_
_entity_poly.entity_id
_entity_poly.type
_entity_poly.pdbx_seq_one_letter_code
_entity_poly.pdbx_strand_id
1 'polypeptide(L)'
;MKTFTHLLCVLTLSIVLFACNNAHFLKEESYRNQVAQDFEQKKQALPHGDLFAIFGDSILSVYEREALMFLYAYMPIGDVTDYPGDYYLENVRLSKQTRDEMPWGKEIPDEVFRHFVLPLRVNNENLDDSRRVFYDELKDRVKGLPMKDAILEVNHWCHEKVVYRPSDARTSSPLASVKTAYGRCGEESTFTVAALRAVGIPARQVYTPRWAHTDDNHAWVEAWADGHWYFFGACEPEPVLNLGWFNSPASRGML
;
A
#
# COMPACT_ATOMS: atom_id res chain seq x y z
N MET A 1 -46.25 -11.85 -22.36
CA MET A 1 -45.32 -12.42 -21.33
C MET A 1 -43.85 -12.14 -21.59
N LYS A 2 -43.34 -12.13 -22.83
CA LYS A 2 -41.92 -11.90 -23.12
C LYS A 2 -41.40 -10.47 -22.81
N THR A 3 -42.22 -9.45 -22.94
CA THR A 3 -41.86 -8.05 -22.68
C THR A 3 -41.72 -7.71 -21.20
N PHE A 4 -42.44 -8.40 -20.29
CA PHE A 4 -42.39 -8.18 -18.86
C PHE A 4 -41.08 -8.74 -18.23
N THR A 5 -40.58 -9.85 -18.79
CA THR A 5 -39.33 -10.49 -18.31
C THR A 5 -38.11 -9.66 -18.66
N HIS A 6 -38.09 -8.98 -19.83
CA HIS A 6 -36.98 -8.10 -20.20
C HIS A 6 -36.92 -6.81 -19.37
N LEU A 7 -38.08 -6.27 -18.99
CA LEU A 7 -38.15 -5.08 -18.16
C LEU A 7 -37.66 -5.36 -16.74
N LEU A 8 -37.97 -6.54 -16.18
CA LEU A 8 -37.50 -6.96 -14.86
C LEU A 8 -35.99 -7.21 -14.83
N CYS A 9 -35.42 -7.81 -15.88
CA CYS A 9 -33.95 -8.02 -15.99
C CYS A 9 -33.18 -6.70 -16.13
N VAL A 10 -33.72 -5.73 -16.88
CA VAL A 10 -33.07 -4.41 -17.01
C VAL A 10 -33.13 -3.63 -15.72
N LEU A 11 -34.25 -3.71 -14.98
CA LEU A 11 -34.38 -3.04 -13.67
C LEU A 11 -33.47 -3.64 -12.60
N THR A 12 -33.34 -4.96 -12.55
CA THR A 12 -32.44 -5.65 -11.62
C THR A 12 -30.96 -5.38 -11.95
N LEU A 13 -30.58 -5.33 -13.22
CA LEU A 13 -29.22 -4.99 -13.64
C LEU A 13 -28.87 -3.55 -13.32
N SER A 14 -29.81 -2.60 -13.49
CA SER A 14 -29.63 -1.19 -13.12
C SER A 14 -29.48 -0.99 -11.61
N ILE A 15 -30.22 -1.74 -10.80
CA ILE A 15 -30.12 -1.69 -9.33
C ILE A 15 -28.77 -2.25 -8.85
N VAL A 16 -28.28 -3.32 -9.47
CA VAL A 16 -26.95 -3.91 -9.14
C VAL A 16 -25.82 -2.95 -9.53
N LEU A 17 -25.91 -2.27 -10.67
CA LEU A 17 -24.92 -1.28 -11.09
C LEU A 17 -24.93 -0.02 -10.18
N PHE A 18 -26.12 0.41 -9.72
CA PHE A 18 -26.23 1.53 -8.76
C PHE A 18 -25.73 1.16 -7.36
N ALA A 19 -25.94 -0.07 -6.90
CA ALA A 19 -25.46 -0.53 -5.60
C ALA A 19 -23.92 -0.65 -5.55
N CYS A 20 -23.26 -1.05 -6.65
CA CYS A 20 -21.80 -1.09 -6.74
C CYS A 20 -21.14 0.29 -6.71
N ASN A 21 -21.83 1.34 -7.19
CA ASN A 21 -21.26 2.69 -7.27
C ASN A 21 -21.31 3.46 -5.94
N ASN A 22 -22.04 2.97 -4.94
CA ASN A 22 -22.23 3.62 -3.63
C ASN A 22 -21.53 2.87 -2.47
N ALA A 23 -20.65 1.92 -2.76
CA ALA A 23 -19.90 1.24 -1.71
C ALA A 23 -18.93 2.21 -1.04
N HIS A 24 -19.04 2.38 0.28
CA HIS A 24 -18.13 3.20 1.07
C HIS A 24 -16.77 2.52 1.24
N PHE A 25 -15.70 3.30 1.10
CA PHE A 25 -14.36 2.89 1.52
C PHE A 25 -14.23 2.92 3.05
N LEU A 26 -14.78 3.98 3.67
CA LEU A 26 -14.84 4.16 5.11
C LEU A 26 -16.21 3.69 5.61
N LYS A 27 -16.34 2.43 6.04
CA LYS A 27 -17.64 1.83 6.39
C LYS A 27 -18.25 2.41 7.66
N GLU A 28 -17.42 2.76 8.65
CA GLU A 28 -17.87 3.31 9.93
C GLU A 28 -18.16 4.81 9.80
N GLU A 29 -19.38 5.22 10.05
CA GLU A 29 -19.84 6.61 9.90
C GLU A 29 -19.03 7.58 10.78
N SER A 30 -18.77 7.22 12.04
CA SER A 30 -17.99 8.03 12.97
C SER A 30 -16.57 8.29 12.44
N TYR A 31 -15.91 7.26 11.91
CA TYR A 31 -14.56 7.40 11.35
C TYR A 31 -14.59 8.18 10.03
N ARG A 32 -15.60 7.98 9.20
CA ARG A 32 -15.80 8.76 7.98
C ARG A 32 -15.92 10.26 8.26
N ASN A 33 -16.69 10.62 9.30
CA ASN A 33 -16.83 12.00 9.75
C ASN A 33 -15.50 12.57 10.28
N GLN A 34 -14.71 11.77 11.03
CA GLN A 34 -13.39 12.16 11.50
C GLN A 34 -12.45 12.45 10.32
N VAL A 35 -12.36 11.53 9.35
CA VAL A 35 -11.51 11.72 8.15
C VAL A 35 -11.93 12.95 7.36
N ALA A 36 -13.23 13.20 7.22
CA ALA A 36 -13.72 14.39 6.53
C ALA A 36 -13.32 15.68 7.26
N GLN A 37 -13.38 15.70 8.59
CA GLN A 37 -12.95 16.83 9.40
C GLN A 37 -11.43 17.07 9.27
N ASP A 38 -10.62 16.04 9.39
CA ASP A 38 -9.16 16.12 9.28
C ASP A 38 -8.73 16.58 7.87
N PHE A 39 -9.42 16.09 6.83
CA PHE A 39 -9.23 16.53 5.46
C PHE A 39 -9.53 18.02 5.28
N GLU A 40 -10.67 18.51 5.77
CA GLU A 40 -11.04 19.93 5.67
C GLU A 40 -10.07 20.84 6.46
N GLN A 41 -9.59 20.41 7.63
CA GLN A 41 -8.56 21.13 8.38
C GLN A 41 -7.27 21.26 7.56
N LYS A 42 -6.80 20.16 6.93
CA LYS A 42 -5.61 20.21 6.10
C LYS A 42 -5.79 21.08 4.86
N LYS A 43 -6.95 21.00 4.21
CA LYS A 43 -7.29 21.84 3.05
C LYS A 43 -7.29 23.33 3.40
N GLN A 44 -7.81 23.70 4.57
CA GLN A 44 -7.79 25.09 5.06
C GLN A 44 -6.37 25.56 5.38
N ALA A 45 -5.49 24.68 5.85
CA ALA A 45 -4.09 24.99 6.13
C ALA A 45 -3.24 25.16 4.84
N LEU A 46 -3.73 24.69 3.69
CA LEU A 46 -3.05 24.74 2.39
C LEU A 46 -3.97 25.44 1.33
N PRO A 47 -4.26 26.75 1.50
CA PRO A 47 -5.36 27.41 0.77
C PRO A 47 -5.01 27.81 -0.68
N HIS A 48 -3.77 27.64 -1.12
CA HIS A 48 -3.32 28.13 -2.43
C HIS A 48 -3.13 27.02 -3.44
N GLY A 49 -3.36 27.35 -4.72
CA GLY A 49 -3.17 26.46 -5.85
C GLY A 49 -4.31 25.47 -6.06
N ASP A 50 -4.03 24.46 -6.88
CA ASP A 50 -4.96 23.43 -7.32
C ASP A 50 -4.74 22.08 -6.59
N LEU A 51 -4.08 22.10 -5.44
CA LEU A 51 -3.68 20.92 -4.66
C LEU A 51 -4.84 19.96 -4.38
N PHE A 52 -6.06 20.47 -4.30
CA PHE A 52 -7.28 19.69 -4.02
C PHE A 52 -8.23 19.63 -5.23
N ALA A 53 -7.78 20.00 -6.44
CA ALA A 53 -8.61 20.07 -7.63
C ALA A 53 -9.30 18.74 -7.97
N ILE A 54 -8.66 17.60 -7.71
CA ILE A 54 -9.22 16.27 -7.94
C ILE A 54 -10.57 16.06 -7.24
N PHE A 55 -10.83 16.71 -6.11
CA PHE A 55 -12.09 16.61 -5.38
C PHE A 55 -13.25 17.39 -6.03
N GLY A 56 -12.98 18.25 -7.01
CA GLY A 56 -13.97 18.89 -7.87
C GLY A 56 -14.51 17.99 -8.98
N ASP A 57 -13.87 16.84 -9.23
CA ASP A 57 -14.29 15.92 -10.27
C ASP A 57 -15.58 15.19 -9.86
N SER A 58 -16.62 15.37 -10.70
CA SER A 58 -17.93 14.73 -10.52
C SER A 58 -17.95 13.23 -10.89
N ILE A 59 -16.87 12.72 -11.50
CA ILE A 59 -16.76 11.32 -11.94
C ILE A 59 -16.28 10.41 -10.80
N LEU A 60 -15.69 10.96 -9.71
CA LEU A 60 -15.25 10.17 -8.58
C LEU A 60 -16.41 9.40 -7.94
N SER A 61 -16.27 8.07 -7.85
CA SER A 61 -17.17 7.25 -7.02
C SER A 61 -17.05 7.62 -5.53
N VAL A 62 -18.04 7.24 -4.72
CA VAL A 62 -18.01 7.42 -3.27
C VAL A 62 -16.75 6.77 -2.67
N TYR A 63 -16.42 5.55 -3.10
CA TYR A 63 -15.22 4.82 -2.67
C TYR A 63 -13.93 5.60 -2.98
N GLU A 64 -13.75 6.07 -4.21
CA GLU A 64 -12.56 6.80 -4.64
C GLU A 64 -12.40 8.12 -3.88
N ARG A 65 -13.50 8.86 -3.72
CA ARG A 65 -13.52 10.11 -2.97
C ARG A 65 -13.10 9.90 -1.51
N GLU A 66 -13.66 8.91 -0.82
CA GLU A 66 -13.32 8.63 0.58
C GLU A 66 -11.88 8.12 0.74
N ALA A 67 -11.40 7.27 -0.18
CA ALA A 67 -10.01 6.79 -0.17
C ALA A 67 -9.01 7.94 -0.41
N LEU A 68 -9.32 8.84 -1.36
CA LEU A 68 -8.51 10.04 -1.58
C LEU A 68 -8.55 10.98 -0.37
N MET A 69 -9.74 11.22 0.24
CA MET A 69 -9.84 12.05 1.44
C MET A 69 -8.98 11.48 2.58
N PHE A 70 -9.00 10.16 2.79
CA PHE A 70 -8.14 9.51 3.76
C PHE A 70 -6.65 9.73 3.45
N LEU A 71 -6.21 9.52 2.22
CA LEU A 71 -4.81 9.76 1.84
C LEU A 71 -4.44 11.23 2.08
N TYR A 72 -5.22 12.17 1.58
CA TYR A 72 -4.94 13.60 1.70
C TYR A 72 -4.97 14.11 3.14
N ALA A 73 -5.85 13.57 3.99
CA ALA A 73 -5.90 13.93 5.41
C ALA A 73 -4.59 13.58 6.13
N TYR A 74 -3.97 12.43 5.80
CA TYR A 74 -2.89 11.87 6.62
C TYR A 74 -1.51 11.80 5.93
N MET A 75 -1.42 11.97 4.59
CA MET A 75 -0.12 12.00 3.93
C MET A 75 0.70 13.25 4.28
N PRO A 76 2.05 13.22 4.18
CA PRO A 76 2.90 14.39 4.36
C PRO A 76 2.52 15.55 3.43
N ILE A 77 2.78 16.80 3.84
CA ILE A 77 2.52 18.00 3.02
C ILE A 77 3.31 17.94 1.70
N GLY A 78 4.55 17.47 1.72
CA GLY A 78 5.35 17.30 0.51
C GLY A 78 4.66 16.40 -0.53
N ASP A 79 3.96 15.35 -0.10
CA ASP A 79 3.23 14.49 -1.03
C ASP A 79 2.04 15.22 -1.67
N VAL A 80 1.34 16.07 -0.91
CA VAL A 80 0.25 16.90 -1.47
C VAL A 80 0.76 17.87 -2.53
N THR A 81 1.98 18.39 -2.37
CA THR A 81 2.55 19.42 -3.26
C THR A 81 3.31 18.85 -4.44
N ASP A 82 3.96 17.71 -4.28
CA ASP A 82 4.90 17.16 -5.27
C ASP A 82 4.22 16.26 -6.32
N TYR A 83 3.00 15.76 -6.04
CA TYR A 83 2.31 14.82 -6.92
C TYR A 83 0.87 15.27 -7.20
N PRO A 84 0.41 15.16 -8.47
CA PRO A 84 -0.94 15.57 -8.85
C PRO A 84 -2.00 14.59 -8.32
N GLY A 85 -3.24 15.08 -8.19
CA GLY A 85 -4.36 14.28 -7.70
C GLY A 85 -4.65 13.01 -8.51
N ASP A 86 -4.46 13.06 -9.83
CA ASP A 86 -4.64 11.91 -10.72
C ASP A 86 -3.67 10.76 -10.41
N TYR A 87 -2.45 11.08 -9.97
CA TYR A 87 -1.49 10.08 -9.51
C TYR A 87 -2.05 9.28 -8.32
N TYR A 88 -2.64 9.96 -7.34
CA TYR A 88 -3.26 9.29 -6.19
C TYR A 88 -4.53 8.53 -6.57
N LEU A 89 -5.36 9.07 -7.48
CA LEU A 89 -6.55 8.40 -7.97
C LEU A 89 -6.21 7.08 -8.67
N GLU A 90 -5.18 7.07 -9.51
CA GLU A 90 -4.71 5.85 -10.16
C GLU A 90 -4.26 4.81 -9.13
N ASN A 91 -3.52 5.22 -8.11
CA ASN A 91 -3.08 4.33 -7.04
C ASN A 91 -4.24 3.81 -6.17
N VAL A 92 -5.28 4.61 -5.92
CA VAL A 92 -6.52 4.15 -5.28
C VAL A 92 -7.20 3.06 -6.12
N ARG A 93 -7.31 3.28 -7.43
CA ARG A 93 -7.91 2.32 -8.38
C ARG A 93 -7.12 1.02 -8.43
N LEU A 94 -5.80 1.09 -8.51
CA LEU A 94 -4.93 -0.09 -8.48
C LEU A 94 -5.06 -0.87 -7.16
N SER A 95 -5.11 -0.17 -6.03
CA SER A 95 -5.30 -0.82 -4.73
C SER A 95 -6.65 -1.54 -4.64
N LYS A 96 -7.72 -0.90 -5.15
CA LYS A 96 -9.03 -1.51 -5.23
C LYS A 96 -9.03 -2.72 -6.16
N GLN A 97 -8.47 -2.59 -7.36
CA GLN A 97 -8.32 -3.68 -8.33
C GLN A 97 -7.62 -4.87 -7.69
N THR A 98 -6.48 -4.65 -7.05
CA THR A 98 -5.72 -5.70 -6.37
C THR A 98 -6.53 -6.37 -5.28
N ARG A 99 -7.29 -5.60 -4.49
CA ARG A 99 -8.19 -6.14 -3.47
C ARG A 99 -9.30 -7.02 -4.06
N ASP A 100 -9.80 -6.66 -5.25
CA ASP A 100 -10.86 -7.43 -5.91
C ASP A 100 -10.33 -8.70 -6.60
N GLU A 101 -9.09 -8.68 -7.11
CA GLU A 101 -8.51 -9.74 -7.93
C GLU A 101 -7.68 -10.77 -7.15
N MET A 102 -7.00 -10.36 -6.05
CA MET A 102 -6.16 -11.28 -5.28
C MET A 102 -6.98 -12.15 -4.33
N PRO A 103 -6.59 -13.44 -4.16
CA PRO A 103 -7.35 -14.39 -3.32
C PRO A 103 -7.58 -13.88 -1.89
N TRP A 104 -6.60 -13.23 -1.30
CA TRP A 104 -6.62 -12.70 0.07
C TRP A 104 -7.32 -11.34 0.22
N GLY A 105 -7.70 -10.68 -0.86
CA GLY A 105 -8.18 -9.30 -0.80
C GLY A 105 -9.43 -9.10 0.07
N LYS A 106 -10.33 -10.12 0.13
CA LYS A 106 -11.53 -10.10 0.98
C LYS A 106 -11.28 -10.50 2.43
N GLU A 107 -10.18 -11.19 2.70
CA GLU A 107 -9.80 -11.65 4.04
C GLU A 107 -9.14 -10.56 4.87
N ILE A 108 -8.58 -9.53 4.20
CA ILE A 108 -7.90 -8.42 4.86
C ILE A 108 -8.94 -7.48 5.46
N PRO A 109 -8.90 -7.23 6.79
CA PRO A 109 -9.78 -6.26 7.43
C PRO A 109 -9.64 -4.86 6.81
N ASP A 110 -10.74 -4.11 6.73
CA ASP A 110 -10.76 -2.78 6.11
C ASP A 110 -9.73 -1.82 6.76
N GLU A 111 -9.57 -1.89 8.06
CA GLU A 111 -8.59 -1.09 8.79
C GLU A 111 -7.15 -1.45 8.39
N VAL A 112 -6.83 -2.75 8.31
CA VAL A 112 -5.50 -3.22 7.90
C VAL A 112 -5.21 -2.82 6.45
N PHE A 113 -6.18 -2.98 5.55
CA PHE A 113 -6.05 -2.54 4.16
C PHE A 113 -5.81 -1.04 4.06
N ARG A 114 -6.62 -0.25 4.77
CA ARG A 114 -6.57 1.22 4.76
C ARG A 114 -5.23 1.77 5.20
N HIS A 115 -4.60 1.16 6.22
CA HIS A 115 -3.36 1.67 6.79
C HIS A 115 -2.09 1.04 6.19
N PHE A 116 -2.17 -0.18 5.64
CA PHE A 116 -0.98 -0.94 5.27
C PHE A 116 -0.93 -1.43 3.82
N VAL A 117 -1.98 -1.19 3.02
CA VAL A 117 -2.00 -1.45 1.57
C VAL A 117 -2.18 -0.16 0.79
N LEU A 118 -3.21 0.64 1.14
CA LEU A 118 -3.57 1.84 0.39
C LEU A 118 -2.44 2.89 0.34
N PRO A 119 -1.76 3.25 1.46
CA PRO A 119 -0.72 4.28 1.44
C PRO A 119 0.45 3.89 0.53
N LEU A 120 0.96 4.87 -0.20
CA LEU A 120 2.11 4.70 -1.10
C LEU A 120 3.43 4.81 -0.33
N ARG A 121 3.58 5.91 0.43
CA ARG A 121 4.79 6.22 1.15
C ARG A 121 5.11 5.17 2.22
N VAL A 122 6.37 4.79 2.28
CA VAL A 122 6.89 3.84 3.28
C VAL A 122 7.84 4.54 4.26
N ASN A 123 8.75 5.37 3.73
CA ASN A 123 9.76 6.10 4.49
C ASN A 123 9.82 7.58 4.01
N ASN A 124 10.99 8.05 3.57
CA ASN A 124 11.23 9.41 3.05
C ASN A 124 11.64 9.42 1.57
N GLU A 125 11.39 8.33 0.85
CA GLU A 125 11.64 8.16 -0.57
C GLU A 125 10.80 9.12 -1.43
N ASN A 126 11.21 9.36 -2.66
CA ASN A 126 10.30 9.89 -3.68
C ASN A 126 9.31 8.80 -4.07
N LEU A 127 8.05 9.18 -4.29
CA LEU A 127 7.07 8.27 -4.85
C LEU A 127 7.31 8.11 -6.36
N ASP A 128 6.93 6.95 -6.90
CA ASP A 128 7.03 6.61 -8.31
C ASP A 128 5.91 5.61 -8.71
N ASP A 129 5.89 5.18 -9.96
CA ASP A 129 4.87 4.28 -10.50
C ASP A 129 5.09 2.80 -10.15
N SER A 130 5.85 2.53 -9.08
CA SER A 130 6.20 1.16 -8.66
C SER A 130 4.99 0.27 -8.43
N ARG A 131 3.88 0.79 -7.91
CA ARG A 131 2.69 -0.02 -7.64
C ARG A 131 2.15 -0.69 -8.91
N ARG A 132 2.06 0.02 -10.02
CA ARG A 132 1.63 -0.54 -11.31
C ARG A 132 2.65 -1.53 -11.84
N VAL A 133 3.92 -1.11 -11.91
CA VAL A 133 5.00 -1.93 -12.46
C VAL A 133 5.14 -3.25 -11.69
N PHE A 134 5.13 -3.19 -10.36
CA PHE A 134 5.29 -4.37 -9.52
C PHE A 134 4.05 -5.26 -9.54
N TYR A 135 2.84 -4.68 -9.61
CA TYR A 135 1.63 -5.46 -9.81
C TYR A 135 1.70 -6.30 -11.09
N ASP A 136 2.07 -5.67 -12.20
CA ASP A 136 2.14 -6.35 -13.50
C ASP A 136 3.20 -7.47 -13.52
N GLU A 137 4.33 -7.31 -12.83
CA GLU A 137 5.35 -8.35 -12.73
C GLU A 137 5.00 -9.48 -11.74
N LEU A 138 4.26 -9.18 -10.67
CA LEU A 138 4.07 -10.11 -9.55
C LEU A 138 2.73 -10.84 -9.57
N LYS A 139 1.67 -10.25 -10.13
CA LYS A 139 0.29 -10.78 -10.02
C LYS A 139 0.16 -12.25 -10.39
N ASP A 140 0.75 -12.66 -11.52
CA ASP A 140 0.65 -14.05 -11.99
C ASP A 140 1.59 -14.99 -11.22
N ARG A 141 2.65 -14.43 -10.63
CA ARG A 141 3.62 -15.17 -9.82
C ARG A 141 3.06 -15.57 -8.46
N VAL A 142 2.17 -14.75 -7.88
CA VAL A 142 1.67 -14.94 -6.50
C VAL A 142 0.21 -15.39 -6.40
N LYS A 143 -0.62 -15.15 -7.41
CA LYS A 143 -2.08 -15.35 -7.38
C LYS A 143 -2.51 -16.78 -7.00
N GLY A 144 -1.70 -17.79 -7.32
CA GLY A 144 -1.97 -19.19 -7.00
C GLY A 144 -1.46 -19.68 -5.64
N LEU A 145 -0.83 -18.80 -4.85
CA LEU A 145 -0.18 -19.16 -3.59
C LEU A 145 -1.06 -18.81 -2.39
N PRO A 146 -0.94 -19.56 -1.27
CA PRO A 146 -1.37 -19.07 0.03
C PRO A 146 -0.65 -17.77 0.39
N MET A 147 -1.29 -16.91 1.20
CA MET A 147 -0.77 -15.55 1.45
C MET A 147 0.64 -15.53 2.06
N LYS A 148 0.96 -16.46 2.98
CA LYS A 148 2.31 -16.58 3.56
C LYS A 148 3.36 -16.96 2.52
N ASP A 149 3.02 -17.88 1.63
CA ASP A 149 3.93 -18.30 0.56
C ASP A 149 4.08 -17.17 -0.48
N ALA A 150 3.02 -16.39 -0.72
CA ALA A 150 3.09 -15.20 -1.56
C ALA A 150 4.02 -14.12 -0.98
N ILE A 151 4.05 -13.94 0.36
CA ILE A 151 5.00 -13.02 1.03
C ILE A 151 6.44 -13.48 0.77
N LEU A 152 6.74 -14.77 0.97
CA LEU A 152 8.07 -15.31 0.72
C LEU A 152 8.47 -15.17 -0.75
N GLU A 153 7.54 -15.43 -1.67
CA GLU A 153 7.77 -15.31 -3.11
C GLU A 153 8.04 -13.86 -3.55
N VAL A 154 7.29 -12.90 -3.00
CA VAL A 154 7.57 -11.47 -3.23
C VAL A 154 8.97 -11.11 -2.72
N ASN A 155 9.36 -11.57 -1.52
CA ASN A 155 10.69 -11.31 -0.99
C ASN A 155 11.79 -11.94 -1.85
N HIS A 156 11.55 -13.14 -2.39
CA HIS A 156 12.46 -13.79 -3.33
C HIS A 156 12.61 -12.97 -4.62
N TRP A 157 11.48 -12.51 -5.20
CA TRP A 157 11.49 -11.61 -6.36
C TRP A 157 12.24 -10.30 -6.06
N CYS A 158 12.11 -9.75 -4.86
CA CYS A 158 12.85 -8.56 -4.44
C CYS A 158 14.37 -8.83 -4.45
N HIS A 159 14.80 -9.97 -3.95
CA HIS A 159 16.22 -10.39 -3.97
C HIS A 159 16.76 -10.56 -5.39
N GLU A 160 15.94 -10.99 -6.34
CA GLU A 160 16.34 -11.07 -7.77
C GLU A 160 16.66 -9.70 -8.37
N LYS A 161 16.11 -8.61 -7.81
CA LYS A 161 16.22 -7.24 -8.33
C LYS A 161 17.22 -6.38 -7.58
N VAL A 162 17.32 -6.54 -6.26
CA VAL A 162 18.08 -5.65 -5.38
C VAL A 162 18.89 -6.48 -4.38
N VAL A 163 20.16 -6.13 -4.20
CA VAL A 163 21.04 -6.72 -3.20
C VAL A 163 21.58 -5.66 -2.26
N TYR A 164 21.92 -6.07 -1.04
CA TYR A 164 22.46 -5.14 -0.05
C TYR A 164 23.79 -4.54 -0.49
N ARG A 165 23.84 -3.22 -0.48
CA ARG A 165 25.06 -2.43 -0.63
C ARG A 165 24.87 -1.04 -0.01
N PRO A 166 25.86 -0.49 0.69
CA PRO A 166 25.82 0.90 1.14
C PRO A 166 25.52 1.85 -0.01
N SER A 167 24.63 2.79 0.23
CA SER A 167 24.15 3.80 -0.72
C SER A 167 24.18 5.19 -0.10
N ASP A 168 23.49 6.16 -0.72
CA ASP A 168 23.38 7.54 -0.25
C ASP A 168 22.60 7.64 1.08
N ALA A 169 22.69 8.78 1.75
CA ALA A 169 21.95 9.05 2.97
C ALA A 169 20.43 9.13 2.76
N ARG A 170 19.97 9.46 1.55
CA ARG A 170 18.56 9.53 1.18
C ARG A 170 18.07 8.18 0.68
N THR A 171 16.88 7.76 1.14
CA THR A 171 16.23 6.55 0.64
C THR A 171 15.80 6.74 -0.82
N SER A 172 16.23 5.85 -1.69
CA SER A 172 15.84 5.82 -3.11
C SER A 172 14.37 5.38 -3.26
N SER A 173 13.71 5.86 -4.32
CA SER A 173 12.39 5.33 -4.69
C SER A 173 12.46 3.85 -5.09
N PRO A 174 11.35 3.10 -5.00
CA PRO A 174 11.34 1.68 -5.34
C PRO A 174 11.87 1.37 -6.74
N LEU A 175 11.45 2.11 -7.77
CA LEU A 175 11.95 1.92 -9.14
C LEU A 175 13.40 2.36 -9.31
N ALA A 176 13.86 3.35 -8.56
CA ALA A 176 15.26 3.73 -8.57
C ALA A 176 16.14 2.62 -7.96
N SER A 177 15.68 1.98 -6.89
CA SER A 177 16.38 0.82 -6.30
C SER A 177 16.51 -0.34 -7.29
N VAL A 178 15.45 -0.64 -8.05
CA VAL A 178 15.51 -1.64 -9.14
C VAL A 178 16.52 -1.24 -10.23
N LYS A 179 16.55 0.05 -10.63
CA LYS A 179 17.50 0.52 -11.66
C LYS A 179 18.95 0.45 -11.22
N THR A 180 19.24 0.67 -9.95
CA THR A 180 20.59 0.57 -9.40
C THR A 180 20.99 -0.85 -9.02
N ALA A 181 19.99 -1.74 -8.83
CA ALA A 181 20.12 -3.13 -8.41
C ALA A 181 20.77 -3.30 -7.01
N TYR A 182 20.84 -2.25 -6.20
CA TYR A 182 21.34 -2.32 -4.83
C TYR A 182 20.69 -1.26 -3.93
N GLY A 183 20.75 -1.49 -2.61
CA GLY A 183 20.30 -0.55 -1.60
C GLY A 183 20.79 -0.93 -0.21
N ARG A 184 20.67 -0.01 0.74
CA ARG A 184 20.78 -0.31 2.18
C ARG A 184 19.50 -0.98 2.65
N CYS A 185 19.48 -1.42 3.90
CA CYS A 185 18.28 -1.94 4.55
C CYS A 185 17.05 -0.98 4.44
N GLY A 186 17.28 0.33 4.42
CA GLY A 186 16.24 1.34 4.20
C GLY A 186 15.59 1.26 2.82
N GLU A 187 16.40 1.18 1.76
CA GLU A 187 15.93 1.00 0.38
C GLU A 187 15.31 -0.37 0.17
N GLU A 188 15.97 -1.44 0.62
CA GLU A 188 15.48 -2.81 0.47
C GLU A 188 14.11 -2.99 1.14
N SER A 189 13.94 -2.49 2.36
CA SER A 189 12.66 -2.59 3.06
C SER A 189 11.57 -1.68 2.44
N THR A 190 11.92 -0.47 1.98
CA THR A 190 10.99 0.41 1.25
C THR A 190 10.50 -0.26 -0.05
N PHE A 191 11.43 -0.84 -0.82
CA PHE A 191 11.14 -1.56 -2.05
C PHE A 191 10.26 -2.80 -1.81
N THR A 192 10.62 -3.62 -0.80
CA THR A 192 9.85 -4.83 -0.47
C THR A 192 8.43 -4.50 0.03
N VAL A 193 8.26 -3.46 0.85
CA VAL A 193 6.92 -3.00 1.27
C VAL A 193 6.11 -2.51 0.07
N ALA A 194 6.71 -1.75 -0.85
CA ALA A 194 6.03 -1.31 -2.06
C ALA A 194 5.59 -2.50 -2.95
N ALA A 195 6.43 -3.53 -3.08
CA ALA A 195 6.13 -4.75 -3.84
C ALA A 195 4.97 -5.55 -3.21
N LEU A 196 4.98 -5.74 -1.89
CA LEU A 196 3.89 -6.42 -1.18
C LEU A 196 2.56 -5.66 -1.31
N ARG A 197 2.59 -4.34 -1.10
CA ARG A 197 1.39 -3.48 -1.25
C ARG A 197 0.86 -3.48 -2.69
N ALA A 198 1.73 -3.62 -3.69
CA ALA A 198 1.33 -3.70 -5.09
C ALA A 198 0.48 -4.94 -5.39
N VAL A 199 0.70 -6.06 -4.70
CA VAL A 199 -0.15 -7.26 -4.80
C VAL A 199 -1.18 -7.37 -3.68
N GLY A 200 -1.44 -6.26 -2.97
CA GLY A 200 -2.49 -6.17 -1.97
C GLY A 200 -2.16 -6.83 -0.63
N ILE A 201 -0.92 -7.18 -0.36
CA ILE A 201 -0.47 -7.72 0.93
C ILE A 201 -0.14 -6.55 1.87
N PRO A 202 -0.79 -6.44 3.06
CA PRO A 202 -0.47 -5.38 4.00
C PRO A 202 0.95 -5.53 4.51
N ALA A 203 1.72 -4.44 4.43
CA ALA A 203 3.12 -4.46 4.85
C ALA A 203 3.55 -3.11 5.43
N ARG A 204 4.54 -3.17 6.31
CA ARG A 204 5.18 -2.00 6.92
C ARG A 204 6.67 -2.20 7.09
N GLN A 205 7.41 -1.11 7.04
CA GLN A 205 8.81 -1.07 7.45
C GLN A 205 8.87 -1.02 8.98
N VAL A 206 9.78 -1.79 9.56
CA VAL A 206 10.18 -1.68 10.96
C VAL A 206 11.61 -1.17 11.01
N TYR A 207 11.89 -0.23 11.91
CA TYR A 207 13.18 0.42 12.01
C TYR A 207 13.66 0.46 13.46
N THR A 208 14.87 -0.05 13.68
CA THR A 208 15.59 0.19 14.93
C THR A 208 16.67 1.24 14.68
N PRO A 209 16.62 2.39 15.36
CA PRO A 209 17.61 3.46 15.19
C PRO A 209 18.98 3.06 15.71
N ARG A 210 19.04 2.10 16.64
CA ARG A 210 20.27 1.65 17.28
C ARG A 210 20.08 0.26 17.89
N TRP A 211 21.01 -0.63 17.63
CA TRP A 211 21.07 -1.90 18.33
C TRP A 211 21.54 -1.73 19.79
N ALA A 212 21.14 -2.64 20.67
CA ALA A 212 21.57 -2.62 22.07
C ALA A 212 23.09 -2.82 22.28
N HIS A 213 23.77 -3.36 21.28
CA HIS A 213 25.19 -3.75 21.36
C HIS A 213 26.11 -2.97 20.40
N THR A 214 25.56 -2.15 19.52
CA THR A 214 26.30 -1.32 18.56
C THR A 214 25.51 -0.07 18.19
N ASP A 215 26.17 0.95 17.66
CA ASP A 215 25.55 2.18 17.18
C ASP A 215 24.90 2.03 15.79
N ASP A 216 24.98 0.86 15.18
CA ASP A 216 24.35 0.59 13.91
C ASP A 216 22.81 0.52 14.02
N ASN A 217 22.15 0.91 12.97
CA ASN A 217 20.72 0.80 12.79
C ASN A 217 20.35 -0.35 11.84
N HIS A 218 19.08 -0.71 11.79
CA HIS A 218 18.56 -1.66 10.82
C HIS A 218 17.10 -1.39 10.49
N ALA A 219 16.70 -1.78 9.28
CA ALA A 219 15.31 -1.78 8.85
C ALA A 219 14.96 -3.14 8.21
N TRP A 220 13.78 -3.64 8.52
CA TRP A 220 13.22 -4.88 7.97
C TRP A 220 11.74 -4.72 7.66
N VAL A 221 11.08 -5.77 7.25
CA VAL A 221 9.68 -5.75 6.86
C VAL A 221 8.84 -6.61 7.78
N GLU A 222 7.64 -6.12 8.09
CA GLU A 222 6.54 -6.93 8.60
C GLU A 222 5.41 -6.95 7.58
N ALA A 223 4.88 -8.14 7.28
CA ALA A 223 3.71 -8.36 6.45
C ALA A 223 2.61 -9.09 7.21
N TRP A 224 1.36 -8.72 6.92
CA TRP A 224 0.20 -9.33 7.55
C TRP A 224 -0.34 -10.48 6.70
N ALA A 225 -0.59 -11.62 7.35
CA ALA A 225 -1.31 -12.73 6.74
C ALA A 225 -2.11 -13.50 7.81
N ASP A 226 -3.29 -13.99 7.46
CA ASP A 226 -4.12 -14.87 8.30
C ASP A 226 -4.34 -14.34 9.74
N GLY A 227 -4.51 -13.03 9.88
CA GLY A 227 -4.75 -12.39 11.18
C GLY A 227 -3.51 -12.02 11.99
N HIS A 228 -2.30 -12.25 11.48
CA HIS A 228 -1.05 -12.02 12.19
C HIS A 228 -0.02 -11.21 11.38
N TRP A 229 0.86 -10.50 12.07
CA TRP A 229 2.04 -9.88 11.49
C TRP A 229 3.23 -10.84 11.55
N TYR A 230 3.96 -10.94 10.45
CA TYR A 230 5.15 -11.76 10.30
C TYR A 230 6.30 -10.88 9.86
N PHE A 231 7.46 -11.00 10.52
CA PHE A 231 8.66 -10.28 10.13
C PHE A 231 9.59 -11.11 9.24
N PHE A 232 10.42 -10.45 8.45
CA PHE A 232 11.49 -11.05 7.64
C PHE A 232 12.46 -9.97 7.14
N GLY A 233 13.69 -10.38 6.76
CA GLY A 233 14.68 -9.51 6.12
C GLY A 233 14.26 -9.14 4.71
N ALA A 234 14.28 -7.84 4.40
CA ALA A 234 13.93 -7.34 3.07
C ALA A 234 15.00 -7.74 2.05
N CYS A 235 14.61 -8.26 0.90
CA CYS A 235 15.53 -8.82 -0.11
C CYS A 235 16.44 -9.94 0.44
N GLU A 236 16.13 -10.50 1.59
CA GLU A 236 16.86 -11.58 2.26
C GLU A 236 15.94 -12.81 2.36
N PRO A 237 15.81 -13.64 1.31
CA PRO A 237 14.89 -14.76 1.30
C PRO A 237 15.30 -15.84 2.30
N GLU A 238 14.34 -16.18 3.17
CA GLU A 238 14.43 -17.29 4.11
C GLU A 238 13.32 -18.32 3.81
N PRO A 239 13.47 -19.59 4.21
CA PRO A 239 12.48 -20.61 3.88
C PRO A 239 11.15 -20.44 4.62
N VAL A 240 11.12 -19.65 5.70
CA VAL A 240 9.93 -19.41 6.53
C VAL A 240 9.91 -17.96 7.03
N LEU A 241 8.71 -17.46 7.31
CA LEU A 241 8.54 -16.16 7.97
C LEU A 241 8.97 -16.22 9.44
N ASN A 242 9.21 -15.06 10.06
CA ASN A 242 9.75 -14.89 11.42
C ASN A 242 11.17 -15.45 11.58
N LEU A 243 11.92 -15.50 10.49
CA LEU A 243 13.32 -15.87 10.47
C LEU A 243 14.14 -14.75 9.81
N GLY A 244 15.26 -14.42 10.42
CA GLY A 244 16.24 -13.45 9.94
C GLY A 244 17.47 -13.45 10.85
N TRP A 245 18.64 -13.08 10.31
CA TRP A 245 19.89 -13.00 11.08
C TRP A 245 19.78 -12.08 12.30
N PHE A 246 18.86 -11.12 12.27
CA PHE A 246 18.64 -10.11 13.31
C PHE A 246 17.68 -10.53 14.43
N ASN A 247 17.16 -11.77 14.46
CA ASN A 247 16.21 -12.22 15.49
C ASN A 247 16.69 -11.95 16.92
N SER A 248 17.94 -12.32 17.22
CA SER A 248 18.51 -12.10 18.56
C SER A 248 18.77 -10.62 18.88
N PRO A 249 19.36 -9.81 17.99
CA PRO A 249 19.47 -8.37 18.19
C PRO A 249 18.12 -7.66 18.33
N ALA A 250 17.14 -8.00 17.50
CA ALA A 250 15.81 -7.38 17.48
C ALA A 250 15.04 -7.59 18.79
N SER A 251 15.14 -8.77 19.41
CA SER A 251 14.49 -9.06 20.70
C SER A 251 14.97 -8.15 21.86
N ARG A 252 16.04 -7.40 21.66
CA ARG A 252 16.63 -6.46 22.62
C ARG A 252 16.72 -5.04 22.07
N GLY A 253 16.24 -4.84 20.85
CA GLY A 253 16.25 -3.56 20.19
C GLY A 253 15.15 -2.63 20.69
N MET A 254 15.35 -1.34 20.45
CA MET A 254 14.32 -0.31 20.55
C MET A 254 13.75 -0.13 19.13
N LEU A 255 12.44 -0.31 18.97
CA LEU A 255 11.73 -0.25 17.70
C LEU A 255 10.95 1.05 17.57
#